data_0e91b405194d18f84a78d31c62c17030
#
_entry.id   0e91b405194d18f84a78d31c62c17030
#
_cell.length_a   1.000
_cell.length_b   1.000
_cell.length_c   1.000
_cell.angle_alpha   90.00
_cell.angle_beta   90.00
_cell.angle_gamma   90.00
#
_symmetry.space_group_name_H-M   'P 1'
#
loop_
_entity.id
_entity.type
_entity.pdbx_description
1 polymer ?
#
loop_
_entity_poly.entity_id
_entity_poly.type
_entity_poly.pdbx_seq_one_letter_code
_entity_poly.pdbx_strand_id
1 'polypeptide(L)'
;MLKFSTTTTIEIKIAVSCDPALDMTPAEISAYLQGDFDSLKIKQDQAPTYFFIKPLSPADREEIEIKAGAYTRSELGRMIYLDQPDDQKTRAYWHDALSDQEKNAFAQYQSYLNRVYAETAKKALVRIEGFEGNAWDAIQSIKPDAHRILTIAEIVTHIQRISLLGDEGK
;
A
#
# COMPACT_ATOMS: atom_id res chain seq x y z
N MET A 1 -35.59 -21.56 -0.33
CA MET A 1 -34.78 -20.94 0.74
C MET A 1 -33.34 -20.87 0.22
N LEU A 2 -32.88 -19.69 -0.24
CA LEU A 2 -31.53 -19.50 -0.71
C LEU A 2 -30.58 -19.54 0.48
N LYS A 3 -29.71 -20.54 0.55
CA LYS A 3 -28.60 -20.56 1.51
C LYS A 3 -27.52 -19.63 0.97
N PHE A 4 -27.45 -18.42 1.52
CA PHE A 4 -26.27 -17.59 1.30
C PHE A 4 -25.08 -18.30 1.97
N SER A 5 -24.15 -18.75 1.15
CA SER A 5 -22.87 -19.27 1.62
C SER A 5 -22.18 -18.15 2.40
N THR A 6 -21.78 -18.44 3.63
CA THR A 6 -20.95 -17.58 4.44
C THR A 6 -19.72 -17.19 3.63
N THR A 7 -19.50 -15.91 3.48
CA THR A 7 -18.44 -15.28 2.70
C THR A 7 -17.09 -15.88 3.06
N THR A 8 -16.56 -16.75 2.20
CA THR A 8 -15.15 -17.14 2.30
C THR A 8 -14.35 -15.89 2.02
N THR A 9 -13.64 -15.38 3.01
CA THR A 9 -12.75 -14.22 2.85
C THR A 9 -11.69 -14.66 1.84
N ILE A 10 -11.71 -14.04 0.66
CA ILE A 10 -10.70 -14.34 -0.38
C ILE A 10 -9.39 -13.72 0.09
N GLU A 11 -8.42 -14.59 0.42
CA GLU A 11 -7.05 -14.16 0.67
C GLU A 11 -6.27 -14.22 -0.64
N ILE A 12 -5.53 -13.15 -0.94
CA ILE A 12 -4.65 -13.08 -2.10
C ILE A 12 -3.21 -13.09 -1.60
N LYS A 13 -2.41 -13.97 -2.19
CA LYS A 13 -0.99 -14.14 -1.91
C LYS A 13 -0.18 -13.19 -2.79
N ILE A 14 0.63 -12.33 -2.19
CA ILE A 14 1.52 -11.39 -2.87
C ILE A 14 2.94 -11.47 -2.33
N ALA A 15 3.92 -11.07 -3.14
CA ALA A 15 5.28 -10.74 -2.69
C ALA A 15 5.53 -9.24 -2.95
N VAL A 16 6.55 -8.66 -2.31
CA VAL A 16 6.90 -7.24 -2.52
C VAL A 16 8.18 -7.13 -3.35
N SER A 17 8.25 -6.15 -4.25
CA SER A 17 9.35 -6.03 -5.23
C SER A 17 10.72 -5.83 -4.60
N CYS A 18 10.77 -5.30 -3.38
CA CYS A 18 12.01 -5.14 -2.63
C CYS A 18 12.51 -6.42 -1.94
N ASP A 19 11.80 -7.56 -2.08
CA ASP A 19 12.27 -8.84 -1.58
C ASP A 19 13.51 -9.29 -2.36
N PRO A 20 14.64 -9.59 -1.72
CA PRO A 20 15.87 -9.98 -2.38
C PRO A 20 15.77 -11.28 -3.18
N ALA A 21 14.76 -12.12 -2.93
CA ALA A 21 14.50 -13.34 -3.67
C ALA A 21 13.87 -13.09 -5.04
N LEU A 22 13.43 -11.87 -5.34
CA LEU A 22 12.83 -11.52 -6.63
C LEU A 22 13.88 -11.04 -7.64
N ASP A 23 13.62 -11.34 -8.92
CA ASP A 23 14.44 -10.91 -10.07
C ASP A 23 13.55 -10.27 -11.13
N MET A 24 13.09 -9.06 -10.83
CA MET A 24 12.12 -8.34 -11.64
C MET A 24 12.70 -7.05 -12.19
N THR A 25 12.48 -6.81 -13.48
CA THR A 25 12.75 -5.52 -14.10
C THR A 25 11.71 -4.47 -13.67
N PRO A 26 12.00 -3.15 -13.81
CA PRO A 26 11.01 -2.11 -13.51
C PRO A 26 9.68 -2.26 -14.26
N ALA A 27 9.73 -2.76 -15.51
CA ALA A 27 8.53 -3.01 -16.31
C ALA A 27 7.69 -4.17 -15.72
N GLU A 28 8.34 -5.25 -15.28
CA GLU A 28 7.68 -6.39 -14.62
C GLU A 28 7.11 -6.01 -13.27
N ILE A 29 7.81 -5.20 -12.48
CA ILE A 29 7.29 -4.64 -11.22
C ILE A 29 6.02 -3.83 -11.51
N SER A 30 6.06 -2.96 -12.51
CA SER A 30 4.89 -2.16 -12.89
C SER A 30 3.71 -3.04 -13.31
N ALA A 31 3.94 -4.07 -14.14
CA ALA A 31 2.90 -5.02 -14.55
C ALA A 31 2.32 -5.78 -13.35
N TYR A 32 3.18 -6.25 -12.46
CA TYR A 32 2.80 -6.96 -11.24
C TYR A 32 1.93 -6.09 -10.32
N LEU A 33 2.30 -4.84 -10.08
CA LEU A 33 1.52 -3.89 -9.30
C LEU A 33 0.17 -3.56 -9.97
N GLN A 34 0.10 -3.64 -11.30
CA GLN A 34 -1.15 -3.53 -12.05
C GLN A 34 -1.95 -4.85 -12.08
N GLY A 35 -1.41 -5.96 -11.56
CA GLY A 35 -2.00 -7.25 -11.30
C GLY A 35 -1.77 -8.33 -12.30
N ASP A 36 -0.81 -8.17 -13.10
CA ASP A 36 -0.22 -9.27 -13.82
C ASP A 36 0.66 -10.09 -12.88
N PHE A 37 0.02 -10.96 -12.08
CA PHE A 37 0.73 -11.82 -11.13
C PHE A 37 1.67 -12.82 -11.82
N ASP A 38 1.48 -13.08 -13.11
CA ASP A 38 2.36 -13.96 -13.90
C ASP A 38 3.71 -13.28 -14.20
N SER A 39 3.80 -11.96 -14.04
CA SER A 39 5.06 -11.22 -14.17
C SER A 39 6.02 -11.41 -12.99
N LEU A 40 5.57 -12.06 -11.89
CA LEU A 40 6.41 -12.34 -10.72
C LEU A 40 7.52 -13.34 -11.06
N LYS A 41 8.77 -12.89 -10.95
CA LYS A 41 9.95 -13.72 -11.18
C LYS A 41 10.76 -13.91 -9.90
N ILE A 42 11.07 -15.17 -9.60
CA ILE A 42 11.81 -15.59 -8.42
C ILE A 42 13.18 -16.09 -8.86
N LYS A 43 14.23 -15.67 -8.15
CA LYS A 43 15.59 -16.18 -8.36
C LYS A 43 15.64 -17.69 -8.08
N GLN A 44 16.50 -18.39 -8.83
CA GLN A 44 16.71 -19.81 -8.63
C GLN A 44 17.12 -20.10 -7.17
N ASP A 45 16.53 -21.15 -6.60
CA ASP A 45 16.80 -21.65 -5.25
C ASP A 45 16.52 -20.66 -4.10
N GLN A 46 15.67 -19.63 -4.36
CA GLN A 46 15.22 -18.69 -3.34
C GLN A 46 13.70 -18.73 -3.18
N ALA A 47 13.23 -18.44 -1.98
CA ALA A 47 11.81 -18.31 -1.68
C ALA A 47 11.53 -16.90 -1.18
N PRO A 48 10.66 -16.13 -1.85
CA PRO A 48 10.29 -14.80 -1.39
C PRO A 48 9.40 -14.87 -0.15
N THR A 49 9.35 -13.78 0.58
CA THR A 49 8.38 -13.57 1.65
C THR A 49 7.01 -13.29 1.06
N TYR A 50 6.04 -14.12 1.37
CA TYR A 50 4.67 -13.93 0.92
C TYR A 50 3.78 -13.32 2.00
N PHE A 51 3.00 -12.34 1.57
CA PHE A 51 1.98 -11.67 2.36
C PHE A 51 0.60 -12.10 1.88
N PHE A 52 -0.29 -12.38 2.81
CA PHE A 52 -1.69 -12.70 2.50
C PHE A 52 -2.56 -11.51 2.86
N ILE A 53 -3.26 -10.98 1.88
CA ILE A 53 -4.09 -9.78 1.99
C ILE A 53 -5.54 -10.10 1.61
N LYS A 54 -6.46 -9.30 2.12
CA LYS A 54 -7.88 -9.37 1.79
C LYS A 54 -8.38 -8.03 1.24
N PRO A 55 -9.43 -8.03 0.40
CA PRO A 55 -10.07 -6.81 -0.03
C PRO A 55 -10.73 -6.08 1.16
N LEU A 56 -10.84 -4.77 1.05
CA LEU A 56 -11.54 -3.92 1.99
C LEU A 56 -12.95 -3.60 1.49
N SER A 57 -13.93 -3.69 2.38
CA SER A 57 -15.28 -3.19 2.10
C SER A 57 -15.30 -1.65 2.10
N PRO A 58 -16.35 -1.02 1.53
CA PRO A 58 -16.54 0.43 1.64
C PRO A 58 -16.55 0.92 3.09
N ALA A 59 -17.16 0.18 4.02
CA ALA A 59 -17.19 0.51 5.44
C ALA A 59 -15.79 0.45 6.08
N ASP A 60 -14.94 -0.53 5.69
CA ASP A 60 -13.56 -0.59 6.15
C ASP A 60 -12.76 0.63 5.68
N ARG A 61 -12.97 1.06 4.44
CA ARG A 61 -12.28 2.24 3.88
C ARG A 61 -12.66 3.52 4.63
N GLU A 62 -13.96 3.70 4.93
CA GLU A 62 -14.44 4.82 5.73
C GLU A 62 -13.85 4.81 7.15
N GLU A 63 -13.84 3.65 7.81
CA GLU A 63 -13.22 3.49 9.13
C GLU A 63 -11.73 3.86 9.12
N ILE A 64 -10.99 3.45 8.09
CA ILE A 64 -9.58 3.77 7.90
C ILE A 64 -9.39 5.29 7.77
N GLU A 65 -10.16 5.96 6.93
CA GLU A 65 -10.08 7.41 6.75
C GLU A 65 -10.35 8.17 8.05
N ILE A 66 -11.36 7.77 8.80
CA ILE A 66 -11.69 8.36 10.11
C ILE A 66 -10.51 8.18 11.06
N LYS A 67 -9.97 6.97 11.19
CA LYS A 67 -8.82 6.68 12.08
C LYS A 67 -7.54 7.42 11.65
N ALA A 68 -7.34 7.59 10.37
CA ALA A 68 -6.22 8.37 9.84
C ALA A 68 -6.38 9.88 10.05
N GLY A 69 -7.57 10.34 10.46
CA GLY A 69 -7.85 11.75 10.72
C GLY A 69 -8.26 12.52 9.46
N ALA A 70 -9.20 11.99 8.68
CA ALA A 70 -9.73 12.62 7.46
C ALA A 70 -10.18 14.07 7.69
N TYR A 71 -10.74 14.37 8.86
CA TYR A 71 -11.21 15.72 9.22
C TYR A 71 -10.09 16.73 9.46
N THR A 72 -8.84 16.27 9.63
CA THR A 72 -7.67 17.12 9.87
C THR A 72 -6.76 17.23 8.64
N ARG A 73 -7.10 16.56 7.55
CA ARG A 73 -6.30 16.63 6.31
C ARG A 73 -6.36 18.04 5.70
N SER A 74 -5.24 18.51 5.20
CA SER A 74 -5.14 19.79 4.52
C SER A 74 -5.57 19.65 3.06
N GLU A 75 -6.63 20.34 2.63
CA GLU A 75 -7.02 20.38 1.20
C GLU A 75 -5.95 21.10 0.36
N LEU A 76 -5.33 22.17 0.88
CA LEU A 76 -4.19 22.79 0.21
C LEU A 76 -3.05 21.78 0.03
N GLY A 77 -2.72 21.04 1.09
CA GLY A 77 -1.69 19.99 1.03
C GLY A 77 -2.02 18.90 0.02
N ARG A 78 -3.30 18.54 -0.13
CA ARG A 78 -3.76 17.58 -1.15
C ARG A 78 -3.54 18.11 -2.56
N MET A 79 -3.90 19.35 -2.83
CA MET A 79 -3.70 19.98 -4.15
C MET A 79 -2.21 20.01 -4.50
N ILE A 80 -1.36 20.45 -3.57
CA ILE A 80 0.09 20.48 -3.76
C ILE A 80 0.65 19.08 -4.01
N TYR A 81 0.17 18.07 -3.28
CA TYR A 81 0.59 16.68 -3.48
C TYR A 81 0.24 16.15 -4.87
N LEU A 82 -0.92 16.51 -5.43
CA LEU A 82 -1.32 16.10 -6.78
C LEU A 82 -0.53 16.81 -7.88
N ASP A 83 -0.02 18.02 -7.61
CA ASP A 83 0.82 18.79 -8.53
C ASP A 83 2.31 18.42 -8.45
N GLN A 84 2.66 17.47 -7.57
CA GLN A 84 4.04 17.05 -7.38
C GLN A 84 4.60 16.40 -8.64
N PRO A 85 5.77 16.85 -9.15
CA PRO A 85 6.43 16.24 -10.30
C PRO A 85 6.84 14.79 -10.06
N ASP A 86 6.75 13.94 -11.07
CA ASP A 86 7.18 12.53 -11.00
C ASP A 86 8.71 12.40 -10.91
N ASP A 87 9.44 13.25 -11.64
CA ASP A 87 10.90 13.24 -11.65
C ASP A 87 11.50 13.74 -10.34
N GLN A 88 12.39 12.94 -9.75
CA GLN A 88 12.98 13.23 -8.43
C GLN A 88 13.79 14.54 -8.39
N LYS A 89 14.50 14.89 -9.47
CA LYS A 89 15.29 16.13 -9.50
C LYS A 89 14.38 17.36 -9.57
N THR A 90 13.38 17.32 -10.44
CA THR A 90 12.37 18.38 -10.56
C THR A 90 11.59 18.53 -9.26
N ARG A 91 11.29 17.42 -8.58
CA ARG A 91 10.59 17.40 -7.29
C ARG A 91 11.34 18.15 -6.20
N ALA A 92 12.67 18.04 -6.13
CA ALA A 92 13.47 18.78 -5.16
C ALA A 92 13.36 20.29 -5.36
N TYR A 93 13.55 20.77 -6.60
CA TYR A 93 13.40 22.21 -6.91
C TYR A 93 11.98 22.72 -6.69
N TRP A 94 10.98 21.92 -7.07
CA TRP A 94 9.57 22.23 -6.86
C TRP A 94 9.26 22.39 -5.36
N HIS A 95 9.73 21.46 -4.52
CA HIS A 95 9.52 21.52 -3.07
C HIS A 95 10.21 22.75 -2.46
N ASP A 96 11.40 23.11 -2.92
CA ASP A 96 12.12 24.30 -2.42
C ASP A 96 11.41 25.59 -2.79
N ALA A 97 10.71 25.65 -3.92
CA ALA A 97 9.95 26.80 -4.39
C ALA A 97 8.63 27.03 -3.61
N LEU A 98 8.14 26.03 -2.85
CA LEU A 98 6.95 26.17 -2.04
C LEU A 98 7.17 27.19 -0.90
N SER A 99 6.17 27.99 -0.60
CA SER A 99 6.12 28.83 0.60
C SER A 99 6.08 27.97 1.88
N ASP A 100 6.40 28.54 3.02
CA ASP A 100 6.36 27.84 4.31
C ASP A 100 4.95 27.33 4.64
N GLN A 101 3.90 28.07 4.26
CA GLN A 101 2.52 27.63 4.42
C GLN A 101 2.22 26.40 3.57
N GLU A 102 2.66 26.38 2.31
CA GLU A 102 2.48 25.25 1.40
C GLU A 102 3.27 24.03 1.86
N LYS A 103 4.53 24.20 2.30
CA LYS A 103 5.34 23.13 2.89
C LYS A 103 4.66 22.49 4.10
N ASN A 104 4.12 23.31 5.01
CA ASN A 104 3.38 22.81 6.16
C ASN A 104 2.12 22.05 5.76
N ALA A 105 1.34 22.58 4.82
CA ALA A 105 0.13 21.94 4.33
C ALA A 105 0.44 20.59 3.64
N PHE A 106 1.50 20.56 2.83
CA PHE A 106 1.99 19.34 2.19
C PHE A 106 2.44 18.30 3.21
N ALA A 107 3.23 18.66 4.21
CA ALA A 107 3.67 17.78 5.27
C ALA A 107 2.50 17.19 6.08
N GLN A 108 1.48 17.99 6.37
CA GLN A 108 0.25 17.53 7.03
C GLN A 108 -0.48 16.48 6.18
N TYR A 109 -0.60 16.72 4.88
CA TYR A 109 -1.24 15.78 3.98
C TYR A 109 -0.45 14.49 3.82
N GLN A 110 0.88 14.56 3.68
CA GLN A 110 1.74 13.37 3.67
C GLN A 110 1.61 12.56 4.96
N SER A 111 1.56 13.23 6.11
CA SER A 111 1.36 12.58 7.40
C SER A 111 0.00 11.86 7.47
N TYR A 112 -1.04 12.47 6.92
CA TYR A 112 -2.36 11.83 6.77
C TYR A 112 -2.28 10.58 5.89
N LEU A 113 -1.66 10.67 4.69
CA LEU A 113 -1.50 9.52 3.78
C LEU A 113 -0.73 8.37 4.43
N ASN A 114 0.34 8.67 5.17
CA ASN A 114 1.11 7.65 5.88
C ASN A 114 0.24 6.90 6.92
N ARG A 115 -0.66 7.62 7.61
CA ARG A 115 -1.63 6.99 8.52
C ARG A 115 -2.66 6.15 7.78
N VAL A 116 -3.18 6.64 6.64
CA VAL A 116 -4.08 5.85 5.78
C VAL A 116 -3.42 4.55 5.36
N TYR A 117 -2.17 4.61 4.90
CA TYR A 117 -1.41 3.43 4.48
C TYR A 117 -1.21 2.43 5.64
N ALA A 118 -0.83 2.94 6.81
CA ALA A 118 -0.66 2.10 7.99
C ALA A 118 -1.98 1.41 8.41
N GLU A 119 -3.08 2.15 8.48
CA GLU A 119 -4.38 1.61 8.86
C GLU A 119 -4.94 0.64 7.80
N THR A 120 -4.70 0.93 6.51
CA THR A 120 -5.05 0.03 5.40
C THR A 120 -4.31 -1.31 5.52
N ALA A 121 -2.99 -1.26 5.72
CA ALA A 121 -2.19 -2.48 5.87
C ALA A 121 -2.63 -3.27 7.13
N LYS A 122 -2.81 -2.61 8.27
CA LYS A 122 -3.30 -3.27 9.51
C LYS A 122 -4.64 -3.97 9.32
N LYS A 123 -5.56 -3.36 8.57
CA LYS A 123 -6.93 -3.87 8.39
C LYS A 123 -6.99 -5.05 7.41
N ALA A 124 -6.18 -5.02 6.36
CA ALA A 124 -6.27 -5.96 5.24
C ALA A 124 -5.16 -7.02 5.22
N LEU A 125 -4.04 -6.81 5.90
CA LEU A 125 -2.99 -7.82 6.03
C LEU A 125 -3.46 -8.92 6.99
N VAL A 126 -3.54 -10.15 6.49
CA VAL A 126 -4.04 -11.29 7.26
C VAL A 126 -2.89 -12.01 7.97
N ARG A 127 -1.85 -12.38 7.20
CA ARG A 127 -0.69 -13.12 7.73
C ARG A 127 0.49 -13.01 6.78
N ILE A 128 1.65 -13.42 7.26
CA ILE A 128 2.89 -13.60 6.48
C ILE A 128 3.22 -15.10 6.47
N GLU A 129 3.62 -15.64 5.33
CA GLU A 129 3.95 -17.05 5.19
C GLU A 129 5.14 -17.44 6.10
N GLY A 130 4.97 -18.52 6.87
CA GLY A 130 6.03 -18.99 7.77
C GLY A 130 6.26 -18.14 9.02
N PHE A 131 5.44 -17.11 9.29
CA PHE A 131 5.55 -16.27 10.47
C PHE A 131 4.36 -16.50 11.42
N GLU A 132 4.67 -16.88 12.66
CA GLU A 132 3.69 -17.08 13.74
C GLU A 132 3.67 -15.82 14.62
N GLY A 133 2.74 -14.91 14.37
CA GLY A 133 2.60 -13.67 15.15
C GLY A 133 1.77 -12.62 14.46
N ASN A 134 1.79 -11.41 15.00
CA ASN A 134 1.11 -10.29 14.39
C ASN A 134 1.87 -9.84 13.13
N ALA A 135 1.23 -9.96 11.97
CA ALA A 135 1.84 -9.62 10.68
C ALA A 135 2.25 -8.13 10.59
N TRP A 136 1.47 -7.24 11.21
CA TRP A 136 1.81 -5.82 11.25
C TRP A 136 3.08 -5.54 12.06
N ASP A 137 3.25 -6.19 13.20
CA ASP A 137 4.44 -6.03 14.04
C ASP A 137 5.70 -6.55 13.30
N ALA A 138 5.56 -7.64 12.54
CA ALA A 138 6.63 -8.12 11.68
C ALA A 138 7.05 -7.08 10.64
N ILE A 139 6.08 -6.42 9.96
CA ILE A 139 6.39 -5.34 9.01
C ILE A 139 7.09 -4.17 9.71
N GLN A 140 6.66 -3.78 10.91
CA GLN A 140 7.30 -2.69 11.65
C GLN A 140 8.75 -3.00 12.02
N SER A 141 9.14 -4.28 12.10
CA SER A 141 10.51 -4.70 12.40
C SER A 141 11.46 -4.69 11.18
N ILE A 142 10.94 -4.52 9.95
CA ILE A 142 11.73 -4.50 8.73
C ILE A 142 12.76 -3.35 8.76
N LYS A 143 14.02 -3.68 8.45
CA LYS A 143 15.13 -2.73 8.34
C LYS A 143 15.82 -2.90 6.97
N PRO A 144 16.34 -1.85 6.38
CA PRO A 144 16.22 -0.43 6.80
C PRO A 144 14.79 0.12 6.62
N ASP A 145 14.51 1.28 7.20
CA ASP A 145 13.19 1.93 7.16
C ASP A 145 12.66 2.15 5.73
N ALA A 146 13.56 2.38 4.77
CA ALA A 146 13.19 2.49 3.35
C ALA A 146 12.52 1.21 2.82
N HIS A 147 13.00 0.04 3.17
CA HIS A 147 12.39 -1.23 2.79
C HIS A 147 11.02 -1.41 3.45
N ARG A 148 10.89 -1.02 4.72
CA ARG A 148 9.59 -1.04 5.42
C ARG A 148 8.56 -0.17 4.72
N ILE A 149 8.94 1.06 4.36
CA ILE A 149 8.05 2.01 3.67
C ILE A 149 7.62 1.45 2.31
N LEU A 150 8.54 0.92 1.51
CA LEU A 150 8.25 0.30 0.23
C LEU A 150 7.32 -0.91 0.40
N THR A 151 7.60 -1.79 1.36
CA THR A 151 6.76 -2.96 1.67
C THR A 151 5.32 -2.53 1.97
N ILE A 152 5.13 -1.53 2.83
CA ILE A 152 3.79 -1.03 3.16
C ILE A 152 3.11 -0.44 1.92
N ALA A 153 3.82 0.38 1.14
CA ALA A 153 3.26 1.02 -0.05
C ALA A 153 2.79 -0.01 -1.09
N GLU A 154 3.59 -1.04 -1.37
CA GLU A 154 3.22 -2.08 -2.32
C GLU A 154 2.06 -2.95 -1.82
N ILE A 155 2.06 -3.36 -0.55
CA ILE A 155 0.94 -4.07 0.07
C ILE A 155 -0.34 -3.25 -0.08
N VAL A 156 -0.30 -1.95 0.23
CA VAL A 156 -1.47 -1.06 0.12
C VAL A 156 -1.93 -0.92 -1.33
N THR A 157 -1.03 -0.83 -2.29
CA THR A 157 -1.35 -0.78 -3.72
C THR A 157 -2.14 -2.02 -4.15
N HIS A 158 -1.69 -3.21 -3.75
CA HIS A 158 -2.41 -4.45 -4.03
C HIS A 158 -3.77 -4.50 -3.33
N ILE A 159 -3.87 -4.08 -2.06
CA ILE A 159 -5.13 -4.03 -1.32
C ILE A 159 -6.15 -3.11 -2.00
N GLN A 160 -5.73 -1.90 -2.36
CA GLN A 160 -6.60 -0.94 -3.04
C GLN A 160 -7.15 -1.51 -4.34
N ARG A 161 -6.28 -2.12 -5.14
CA ARG A 161 -6.66 -2.71 -6.40
C ARG A 161 -7.66 -3.84 -6.26
N ILE A 162 -7.40 -4.84 -5.39
CA ILE A 162 -8.34 -5.95 -5.20
C ILE A 162 -9.67 -5.50 -4.58
N SER A 163 -9.65 -4.40 -3.83
CA SER A 163 -10.86 -3.81 -3.25
C SER A 163 -11.72 -3.11 -4.29
N LEU A 164 -11.12 -2.48 -5.31
CA LEU A 164 -11.85 -1.86 -6.43
C LEU A 164 -12.50 -2.93 -7.34
N LEU A 165 -11.77 -3.99 -7.67
CA LEU A 165 -12.29 -5.09 -8.49
C LEU A 165 -13.47 -5.81 -7.83
N GLY A 166 -13.55 -5.82 -6.50
CA GLY A 166 -14.68 -6.38 -5.75
C GLY A 166 -15.96 -5.54 -5.85
N ASP A 167 -15.85 -4.25 -6.14
CA ASP A 167 -17.00 -3.33 -6.28
C ASP A 167 -17.60 -3.34 -7.68
N GLU A 168 -16.83 -3.67 -8.72
CA GLU A 168 -17.30 -3.74 -10.13
C GLU A 168 -18.11 -5.01 -10.44
N GLY A 169 -18.10 -5.99 -9.57
CA GLY A 169 -18.81 -7.27 -9.72
C GLY A 169 -20.20 -7.31 -9.07
N LYS A 170 -20.75 -6.20 -8.67
CA LYS A 170 -22.13 -6.04 -8.13
C LYS A 170 -22.94 -5.15 -9.06
#